data_6df88b75cf19fae4240c3fb1aee572df
#
_entry.id   6df88b75cf19fae4240c3fb1aee572df
#
_cell.length_a   1.000
_cell.length_b   1.000
_cell.length_c   1.000
_cell.angle_alpha   90.00
_cell.angle_beta   90.00
_cell.angle_gamma   90.00
#
_symmetry.space_group_name_H-M   'P 1'
#
loop_
_entity.id
_entity.type
_entity.pdbx_description
1 polymer ?
#
loop_
_entity_poly.entity_id
_entity_poly.type
_entity_poly.pdbx_seq_one_letter_code
_entity_poly.pdbx_strand_id
1 'polypeptide(L)'
;MTVWQGLLLGVIQGFTEFLPVSSKGHLALTHMTLGLTNQLTFDVMLHVATLAAIFWFFRATLRRLTIRQWLFLGVATVPVGLMGWLIEDFVEVWLRLPLYVMMGLLVTACLNFYMQWRLHVTDGKEVPPSDAFKSHKRKLLAVGVTQAIALFPGVSRSGTTLAAGLAVGLSKQAAFEWSFLLAIPAIVAASLYQGWQVYSSSEVFPPPFPLIFGMIGAFVVGLLSLKLLKRIMQKDEFWIFGLYCLLLAGIVYWVGVR
;
A
#
# COMPACT_ATOMS: atom_id res chain seq x y z
N MET A 1 21.72 -2.22 -12.35
CA MET A 1 20.69 -1.16 -12.29
C MET A 1 21.33 0.20 -12.46
N THR A 2 20.77 1.05 -13.34
CA THR A 2 21.22 2.44 -13.56
C THR A 2 20.55 3.40 -12.59
N VAL A 3 21.08 4.63 -12.44
CA VAL A 3 20.49 5.68 -11.61
C VAL A 3 19.06 6.03 -12.07
N TRP A 4 18.83 6.08 -13.38
CA TRP A 4 17.49 6.34 -13.93
C TRP A 4 16.49 5.24 -13.64
N GLN A 5 16.92 3.97 -13.68
CA GLN A 5 16.06 2.85 -13.28
C GLN A 5 15.72 2.93 -11.79
N GLY A 6 16.71 3.25 -10.94
CA GLY A 6 16.47 3.44 -9.52
C GLY A 6 15.48 4.58 -9.23
N LEU A 7 15.67 5.73 -9.87
CA LEU A 7 14.76 6.88 -9.74
C LEU A 7 13.35 6.55 -10.22
N LEU A 8 13.23 5.88 -11.38
CA LEU A 8 11.94 5.46 -11.93
C LEU A 8 11.17 4.55 -10.95
N LEU A 9 11.85 3.53 -10.42
CA LEU A 9 11.26 2.62 -9.42
C LEU A 9 10.85 3.39 -8.16
N GLY A 10 11.68 4.34 -7.70
CA GLY A 10 11.34 5.18 -6.57
C GLY A 10 10.10 6.06 -6.82
N VAL A 11 9.99 6.67 -7.99
CA VAL A 11 8.82 7.46 -8.40
C VAL A 11 7.57 6.58 -8.45
N ILE A 12 7.67 5.41 -9.09
CA ILE A 12 6.56 4.42 -9.16
C ILE A 12 6.13 4.01 -7.76
N GLN A 13 7.07 3.61 -6.91
CA GLN A 13 6.79 3.24 -5.52
C GLN A 13 6.09 4.38 -4.77
N GLY A 14 6.63 5.61 -4.84
CA GLY A 14 6.07 6.77 -4.15
C GLY A 14 4.62 7.07 -4.58
N PHE A 15 4.30 6.93 -5.86
CA PHE A 15 2.92 7.10 -6.33
C PHE A 15 2.02 5.96 -5.88
N THR A 16 2.45 4.75 -6.10
CA THR A 16 1.56 3.58 -6.04
C THR A 16 1.41 2.99 -4.64
N GLU A 17 2.32 3.29 -3.71
CA GLU A 17 2.23 2.84 -2.32
C GLU A 17 1.01 3.42 -1.60
N PHE A 18 0.68 4.68 -1.89
CA PHE A 18 -0.39 5.38 -1.19
C PHE A 18 -1.67 5.49 -1.99
N LEU A 19 -1.58 5.66 -3.31
CA LEU A 19 -2.75 5.63 -4.16
C LEU A 19 -3.34 4.22 -4.22
N PRO A 20 -4.66 4.07 -4.33
CA PRO A 20 -5.30 2.75 -4.33
C PRO A 20 -5.16 2.05 -5.70
N VAL A 21 -3.90 1.75 -6.10
CA VAL A 21 -3.55 1.18 -7.42
C VAL A 21 -2.57 0.01 -7.38
N SER A 22 -2.11 -0.40 -6.18
CA SER A 22 -1.18 -1.52 -5.94
C SER A 22 0.28 -1.27 -6.32
N SER A 23 1.12 -0.89 -5.34
CA SER A 23 2.57 -0.70 -5.53
C SER A 23 3.29 -1.99 -5.92
N LYS A 24 2.99 -3.12 -5.25
CA LYS A 24 3.59 -4.42 -5.57
C LYS A 24 3.34 -4.83 -7.02
N GLY A 25 2.12 -4.64 -7.52
CA GLY A 25 1.79 -4.93 -8.92
C GLY A 25 2.60 -4.08 -9.89
N HIS A 26 2.72 -2.78 -9.62
CA HIS A 26 3.49 -1.86 -10.48
C HIS A 26 4.99 -2.14 -10.47
N LEU A 27 5.58 -2.38 -9.28
CA LEU A 27 6.99 -2.74 -9.18
C LEU A 27 7.27 -4.05 -9.92
N ALA A 28 6.45 -5.10 -9.72
CA ALA A 28 6.59 -6.38 -10.40
C ALA A 28 6.56 -6.21 -11.94
N LEU A 29 5.58 -5.48 -12.47
CA LEU A 29 5.49 -5.19 -13.91
C LEU A 29 6.69 -4.37 -14.40
N THR A 30 7.16 -3.39 -13.62
CA THR A 30 8.31 -2.58 -13.98
C THR A 30 9.59 -3.40 -13.97
N HIS A 31 9.78 -4.28 -13.00
CA HIS A 31 10.92 -5.21 -12.98
C HIS A 31 10.92 -6.13 -14.20
N MET A 32 9.76 -6.71 -14.54
CA MET A 32 9.61 -7.55 -15.74
C MET A 32 9.97 -6.78 -17.02
N THR A 33 9.48 -5.55 -17.18
CA THR A 33 9.73 -4.74 -18.39
C THR A 33 11.17 -4.25 -18.50
N LEU A 34 11.84 -4.01 -17.38
CA LEU A 34 13.24 -3.58 -17.34
C LEU A 34 14.24 -4.76 -17.31
N GLY A 35 13.76 -6.01 -17.29
CA GLY A 35 14.60 -7.20 -17.17
C GLY A 35 15.40 -7.25 -15.85
N LEU A 36 14.87 -6.67 -14.78
CA LEU A 36 15.52 -6.63 -13.48
C LEU A 36 15.08 -7.85 -12.65
N THR A 37 16.08 -8.57 -12.13
CA THR A 37 15.87 -9.74 -11.25
C THR A 37 16.50 -9.48 -9.89
N ASN A 38 15.99 -10.15 -8.85
CA ASN A 38 16.54 -10.11 -7.49
C ASN A 38 16.68 -8.69 -6.92
N GLN A 39 15.57 -7.93 -6.92
CA GLN A 39 15.54 -6.55 -6.43
C GLN A 39 14.94 -6.40 -5.01
N LEU A 40 14.88 -7.50 -4.25
CA LEU A 40 14.24 -7.51 -2.93
C LEU A 40 14.79 -6.42 -2.01
N THR A 41 16.12 -6.34 -1.88
CA THR A 41 16.80 -5.31 -1.06
C THR A 41 16.43 -3.90 -1.50
N PHE A 42 16.39 -3.67 -2.81
CA PHE A 42 16.04 -2.36 -3.37
C PHE A 42 14.59 -1.99 -3.03
N ASP A 43 13.65 -2.90 -3.23
CA ASP A 43 12.23 -2.69 -2.96
C ASP A 43 11.95 -2.46 -1.48
N VAL A 44 12.62 -3.20 -0.58
CA VAL A 44 12.56 -2.97 0.88
C VAL A 44 12.97 -1.54 1.22
N MET A 45 14.06 -1.05 0.64
CA MET A 45 14.55 0.30 0.89
C MET A 45 13.60 1.38 0.35
N LEU A 46 12.92 1.12 -0.78
CA LEU A 46 11.86 2.00 -1.28
C LEU A 46 10.66 2.04 -0.32
N HIS A 47 10.27 0.90 0.27
CA HIS A 47 9.20 0.86 1.29
C HIS A 47 9.62 1.62 2.56
N VAL A 48 10.88 1.54 2.99
CA VAL A 48 11.40 2.34 4.11
C VAL A 48 11.32 3.84 3.80
N ALA A 49 11.62 4.24 2.57
CA ALA A 49 11.51 5.64 2.15
C ALA A 49 10.05 6.14 2.15
N THR A 50 9.10 5.33 1.67
CA THR A 50 7.67 5.67 1.74
C THR A 50 7.14 5.63 3.18
N LEU A 51 7.65 4.76 4.03
CA LEU A 51 7.36 4.78 5.48
C LEU A 51 7.81 6.10 6.12
N ALA A 52 9.00 6.60 5.76
CA ALA A 52 9.46 7.92 6.21
C ALA A 52 8.50 9.04 5.74
N ALA A 53 7.93 8.94 4.53
CA ALA A 53 6.92 9.88 4.05
C ALA A 53 5.63 9.84 4.91
N ILE A 54 5.17 8.64 5.35
CA ILE A 54 4.05 8.53 6.29
C ILE A 54 4.39 9.22 7.62
N PHE A 55 5.56 8.96 8.19
CA PHE A 55 5.98 9.58 9.44
C PHE A 55 6.01 11.11 9.34
N TRP A 56 6.53 11.63 8.24
CA TRP A 56 6.57 13.07 8.00
C TRP A 56 5.18 13.67 7.83
N PHE A 57 4.32 13.04 7.03
CA PHE A 57 2.98 13.52 6.73
C PHE A 57 2.08 13.53 7.98
N PHE A 58 2.10 12.43 8.74
CA PHE A 58 1.27 12.25 9.94
C PHE A 58 1.96 12.65 11.24
N ARG A 59 3.09 13.37 11.22
CA ARG A 59 3.87 13.71 12.42
C ARG A 59 3.07 14.35 13.55
N ALA A 60 2.07 15.17 13.23
CA ALA A 60 1.21 15.80 14.22
C ALA A 60 0.22 14.80 14.85
N THR A 61 -0.34 13.90 14.06
CA THR A 61 -1.21 12.81 14.53
C THR A 61 -0.42 11.83 15.39
N LEU A 62 0.74 11.40 14.92
CA LEU A 62 1.60 10.43 15.61
C LEU A 62 2.03 10.90 17.00
N ARG A 63 2.34 12.18 17.16
CA ARG A 63 2.69 12.77 18.48
C ARG A 63 1.55 12.75 19.50
N ARG A 64 0.31 12.60 19.02
CA ARG A 64 -0.90 12.55 19.88
C ARG A 64 -1.35 11.12 20.17
N LEU A 65 -0.78 10.13 19.51
CA LEU A 65 -1.13 8.73 19.76
C LEU A 65 -0.66 8.29 21.13
N THR A 66 -1.58 7.71 21.88
CA THR A 66 -1.29 7.07 23.17
C THR A 66 -0.64 5.70 22.96
N ILE A 67 0.07 5.19 23.96
CA ILE A 67 0.65 3.83 23.92
C ILE A 67 -0.42 2.76 23.66
N ARG A 68 -1.64 2.94 24.16
CA ARG A 68 -2.75 2.01 23.92
C ARG A 68 -3.16 1.96 22.44
N GLN A 69 -3.09 3.11 21.76
CA GLN A 69 -3.39 3.18 20.31
C GLN A 69 -2.27 2.53 19.50
N TRP A 70 -1.01 2.73 19.86
CA TRP A 70 0.12 2.04 19.25
C TRP A 70 0.03 0.52 19.39
N LEU A 71 -0.24 0.03 20.59
CA LEU A 71 -0.45 -1.40 20.82
C LEU A 71 -1.63 -1.95 20.01
N PHE A 72 -2.71 -1.18 19.90
CA PHE A 72 -3.86 -1.57 19.09
C PHE A 72 -3.53 -1.65 17.59
N LEU A 73 -2.78 -0.70 17.04
CA LEU A 73 -2.28 -0.75 15.65
C LEU A 73 -1.43 -2.01 15.42
N GLY A 74 -0.56 -2.34 16.37
CA GLY A 74 0.22 -3.58 16.34
C GLY A 74 -0.67 -4.83 16.30
N VAL A 75 -1.62 -4.95 17.24
CA VAL A 75 -2.56 -6.09 17.30
C VAL A 75 -3.39 -6.19 16.02
N ALA A 76 -3.88 -5.06 15.48
CA ALA A 76 -4.66 -5.05 14.25
C ALA A 76 -3.84 -5.47 13.01
N THR A 77 -2.52 -5.42 13.09
CA THR A 77 -1.59 -5.82 12.02
C THR A 77 -1.17 -7.29 12.12
N VAL A 78 -1.31 -7.93 13.29
CA VAL A 78 -0.91 -9.34 13.49
C VAL A 78 -1.51 -10.27 12.42
N PRO A 79 -2.81 -10.19 12.06
CA PRO A 79 -3.38 -11.10 11.07
C PRO A 79 -2.67 -11.05 9.72
N VAL A 80 -2.35 -9.84 9.22
CA VAL A 80 -1.64 -9.70 7.94
C VAL A 80 -0.19 -10.19 8.03
N GLY A 81 0.47 -9.97 9.17
CA GLY A 81 1.83 -10.47 9.40
C GLY A 81 1.88 -12.00 9.41
N LEU A 82 0.96 -12.65 10.13
CA LEU A 82 0.86 -14.11 10.17
C LEU A 82 0.52 -14.70 8.79
N MET A 83 -0.48 -14.13 8.12
CA MET A 83 -0.82 -14.58 6.76
C MET A 83 0.34 -14.37 5.78
N GLY A 84 1.03 -13.23 5.84
CA GLY A 84 2.18 -12.93 5.00
C GLY A 84 3.28 -13.97 5.17
N TRP A 85 3.60 -14.34 6.40
CA TRP A 85 4.57 -15.39 6.69
C TRP A 85 4.13 -16.76 6.20
N LEU A 86 2.84 -17.12 6.35
CA LEU A 86 2.32 -18.44 5.94
C LEU A 86 2.24 -18.63 4.43
N ILE A 87 2.03 -17.57 3.66
CA ILE A 87 1.81 -17.65 2.20
C ILE A 87 2.93 -17.00 1.38
N GLU A 88 4.06 -16.70 1.98
CA GLU A 88 5.16 -15.96 1.34
C GLU A 88 5.62 -16.61 0.04
N ASP A 89 5.92 -17.92 0.06
CA ASP A 89 6.37 -18.66 -1.11
C ASP A 89 5.36 -18.56 -2.27
N PHE A 90 4.05 -18.62 -1.95
CA PHE A 90 3.00 -18.44 -2.96
C PHE A 90 2.96 -17.03 -3.51
N VAL A 91 3.10 -16.01 -2.65
CA VAL A 91 3.10 -14.60 -3.06
C VAL A 91 4.25 -14.31 -4.00
N GLU A 92 5.45 -14.85 -3.74
CA GLU A 92 6.60 -14.70 -4.64
C GLU A 92 6.35 -15.31 -6.02
N VAL A 93 5.79 -16.53 -6.07
CA VAL A 93 5.43 -17.18 -7.34
C VAL A 93 4.37 -16.37 -8.09
N TRP A 94 3.32 -15.91 -7.38
CA TRP A 94 2.24 -15.15 -7.98
C TRP A 94 2.70 -13.78 -8.53
N LEU A 95 3.65 -13.11 -7.85
CA LEU A 95 4.22 -11.84 -8.33
C LEU A 95 4.97 -11.98 -9.67
N ARG A 96 5.50 -13.16 -9.96
CA ARG A 96 6.21 -13.44 -11.23
C ARG A 96 5.26 -13.75 -12.39
N LEU A 97 3.97 -13.96 -12.10
CA LEU A 97 2.97 -14.33 -13.10
C LEU A 97 2.01 -13.16 -13.38
N PRO A 98 2.05 -12.54 -14.57
CA PRO A 98 1.21 -11.40 -14.93
C PRO A 98 -0.29 -11.62 -14.67
N LEU A 99 -0.76 -12.86 -14.83
CA LEU A 99 -2.15 -13.25 -14.58
C LEU A 99 -2.62 -12.86 -13.16
N TYR A 100 -1.83 -13.17 -12.12
CA TYR A 100 -2.22 -12.86 -10.75
C TYR A 100 -2.18 -11.37 -10.47
N VAL A 101 -1.19 -10.65 -11.02
CA VAL A 101 -1.14 -9.19 -10.93
C VAL A 101 -2.38 -8.57 -11.59
N MET A 102 -2.78 -9.05 -12.77
CA MET A 102 -3.99 -8.64 -13.46
C MET A 102 -5.25 -8.88 -12.61
N MET A 103 -5.41 -10.09 -12.05
CA MET A 103 -6.55 -10.41 -11.19
C MET A 103 -6.63 -9.48 -9.98
N GLY A 104 -5.49 -9.20 -9.33
CA GLY A 104 -5.44 -8.28 -8.21
C GLY A 104 -5.75 -6.83 -8.60
N LEU A 105 -5.34 -6.38 -9.78
CA LEU A 105 -5.71 -5.07 -10.31
C LEU A 105 -7.21 -4.95 -10.56
N LEU A 106 -7.86 -6.02 -11.05
CA LEU A 106 -9.32 -6.07 -11.18
C LEU A 106 -10.03 -5.96 -9.82
N VAL A 107 -9.54 -6.67 -8.81
CA VAL A 107 -10.03 -6.52 -7.43
C VAL A 107 -9.86 -5.09 -6.93
N THR A 108 -8.69 -4.49 -7.18
CA THR A 108 -8.40 -3.09 -6.81
C THR A 108 -9.33 -2.11 -7.53
N ALA A 109 -9.63 -2.34 -8.80
CA ALA A 109 -10.61 -1.56 -9.55
C ALA A 109 -12.01 -1.64 -8.91
N CYS A 110 -12.46 -2.85 -8.56
CA CYS A 110 -13.74 -3.06 -7.86
C CYS A 110 -13.78 -2.33 -6.51
N LEU A 111 -12.69 -2.36 -5.74
CA LEU A 111 -12.59 -1.61 -4.46
C LEU A 111 -12.72 -0.10 -4.68
N ASN A 112 -12.10 0.44 -5.73
CA ASN A 112 -12.19 1.86 -6.05
C ASN A 112 -13.61 2.27 -6.49
N PHE A 113 -14.28 1.47 -7.32
CA PHE A 113 -15.67 1.71 -7.69
C PHE A 113 -16.63 1.54 -6.50
N TYR A 114 -16.35 0.57 -5.61
CA TYR A 114 -17.08 0.44 -4.36
C TYR A 114 -16.93 1.69 -3.48
N MET A 115 -15.71 2.22 -3.31
CA MET A 115 -15.49 3.47 -2.56
C MET A 115 -16.23 4.65 -3.19
N GLN A 116 -16.19 4.76 -4.53
CA GLN A 116 -16.94 5.77 -5.27
C GLN A 116 -18.43 5.69 -4.97
N TRP A 117 -19.03 4.50 -5.13
CA TRP A 117 -20.45 4.26 -4.83
C TRP A 117 -20.79 4.55 -3.37
N ARG A 118 -19.96 4.06 -2.43
CA ARG A 118 -20.20 4.21 -1.00
C ARG A 118 -20.25 5.67 -0.57
N LEU A 119 -19.38 6.50 -1.13
CA LEU A 119 -19.32 7.94 -0.84
C LEU A 119 -20.55 8.70 -1.35
N HIS A 120 -21.19 8.24 -2.43
CA HIS A 120 -22.42 8.84 -2.95
C HIS A 120 -23.68 8.46 -2.15
N VAL A 121 -23.68 7.30 -1.51
CA VAL A 121 -24.87 6.76 -0.83
C VAL A 121 -24.91 7.10 0.67
N THR A 122 -23.79 7.61 1.25
CA THR A 122 -23.71 7.82 2.70
C THR A 122 -24.29 9.15 3.10
N ASP A 123 -25.47 9.14 3.70
CA ASP A 123 -26.08 10.29 4.37
C ASP A 123 -25.45 10.52 5.75
N GLY A 124 -24.38 11.31 5.83
CA GLY A 124 -23.98 12.13 6.98
C GLY A 124 -23.72 11.52 8.36
N LYS A 125 -23.96 10.21 8.59
CA LYS A 125 -23.69 9.55 9.89
C LYS A 125 -22.29 8.94 9.92
N GLU A 126 -21.29 9.78 9.74
CA GLU A 126 -19.90 9.35 9.72
C GLU A 126 -19.24 9.44 11.09
N VAL A 127 -18.43 8.44 11.46
CA VAL A 127 -17.66 8.44 12.70
C VAL A 127 -16.37 9.23 12.52
N PRO A 128 -16.20 10.36 13.25
CA PRO A 128 -14.97 11.16 13.15
C PRO A 128 -13.76 10.45 13.74
N PRO A 129 -12.52 10.85 13.37
CA PRO A 129 -11.28 10.22 13.84
C PRO A 129 -11.14 10.18 15.36
N SER A 130 -11.59 11.25 16.06
CA SER A 130 -11.53 11.35 17.54
C SER A 130 -12.32 10.26 18.25
N ASP A 131 -13.42 9.81 17.65
CA ASP A 131 -14.36 8.87 18.26
C ASP A 131 -14.18 7.45 17.75
N ALA A 132 -13.54 7.28 16.59
CA ALA A 132 -13.32 5.99 15.96
C ALA A 132 -12.60 5.01 16.92
N PHE A 133 -11.53 5.45 17.57
CA PHE A 133 -10.78 4.62 18.49
C PHE A 133 -11.56 4.33 19.79
N LYS A 134 -12.31 5.29 20.32
CA LYS A 134 -13.02 5.13 21.60
C LYS A 134 -14.21 4.18 21.47
N SER A 135 -15.01 4.34 20.43
CA SER A 135 -16.32 3.69 20.29
C SER A 135 -16.36 2.54 19.28
N HIS A 136 -15.34 2.40 18.39
CA HIS A 136 -15.41 1.52 17.24
C HIS A 136 -14.22 0.54 17.10
N LYS A 137 -13.59 0.14 18.21
CA LYS A 137 -12.41 -0.77 18.20
C LYS A 137 -12.60 -2.04 17.37
N ARG A 138 -13.79 -2.70 17.48
CA ARG A 138 -14.07 -3.91 16.68
C ARG A 138 -14.08 -3.63 15.18
N LYS A 139 -14.63 -2.49 14.77
CA LYS A 139 -14.65 -2.05 13.37
C LYS A 139 -13.22 -1.76 12.87
N LEU A 140 -12.42 -1.09 13.69
CA LEU A 140 -11.02 -0.80 13.36
C LEU A 140 -10.18 -2.08 13.27
N LEU A 141 -10.44 -3.07 14.13
CA LEU A 141 -9.80 -4.38 14.04
C LEU A 141 -10.18 -5.10 12.74
N ALA A 142 -11.47 -5.04 12.35
CA ALA A 142 -11.92 -5.59 11.07
C ALA A 142 -11.18 -4.95 9.89
N VAL A 143 -10.97 -3.62 9.90
CA VAL A 143 -10.16 -2.95 8.88
C VAL A 143 -8.71 -3.48 8.87
N GLY A 144 -8.13 -3.74 10.05
CA GLY A 144 -6.80 -4.35 10.16
C GLY A 144 -6.73 -5.74 9.53
N VAL A 145 -7.72 -6.58 9.77
CA VAL A 145 -7.80 -7.94 9.20
C VAL A 145 -7.88 -7.90 7.67
N THR A 146 -8.59 -6.91 7.09
CA THR A 146 -8.71 -6.80 5.62
C THR A 146 -7.37 -6.57 4.92
N GLN A 147 -6.32 -6.12 5.62
CA GLN A 147 -4.98 -6.01 5.05
C GLN A 147 -4.46 -7.35 4.51
N ALA A 148 -4.92 -8.49 5.06
CA ALA A 148 -4.53 -9.82 4.55
C ALA A 148 -4.94 -10.03 3.09
N ILE A 149 -6.03 -9.42 2.61
CA ILE A 149 -6.44 -9.48 1.21
C ILE A 149 -5.39 -8.81 0.30
N ALA A 150 -4.73 -7.77 0.81
CA ALA A 150 -3.71 -7.03 0.06
C ALA A 150 -2.34 -7.75 -0.03
N LEU A 151 -2.21 -8.95 0.52
CA LEU A 151 -1.07 -9.82 0.26
C LEU A 151 -1.09 -10.37 -1.17
N PHE A 152 -2.29 -10.50 -1.76
CA PHE A 152 -2.43 -10.95 -3.15
C PHE A 152 -1.85 -9.91 -4.12
N PRO A 153 -1.00 -10.35 -5.11
CA PRO A 153 -0.40 -9.45 -6.09
C PRO A 153 -1.44 -8.63 -6.85
N GLY A 154 -1.17 -7.35 -7.03
CA GLY A 154 -2.11 -6.46 -7.72
C GLY A 154 -3.23 -5.89 -6.84
N VAL A 155 -3.45 -6.45 -5.63
CA VAL A 155 -4.39 -5.86 -4.67
C VAL A 155 -3.73 -4.73 -3.89
N SER A 156 -4.37 -3.56 -3.90
CA SER A 156 -3.89 -2.38 -3.19
C SER A 156 -4.19 -2.46 -1.69
N ARG A 157 -3.16 -2.38 -0.85
CA ARG A 157 -3.31 -2.32 0.61
C ARG A 157 -4.07 -1.06 1.04
N SER A 158 -3.70 0.11 0.51
CA SER A 158 -4.40 1.38 0.79
C SER A 158 -5.84 1.33 0.31
N GLY A 159 -6.10 0.80 -0.90
CA GLY A 159 -7.45 0.59 -1.44
C GLY A 159 -8.30 -0.32 -0.55
N THR A 160 -7.76 -1.44 -0.08
CA THR A 160 -8.46 -2.39 0.78
C THR A 160 -8.83 -1.78 2.13
N THR A 161 -7.88 -1.13 2.80
CA THR A 161 -8.11 -0.55 4.14
C THR A 161 -9.00 0.69 4.09
N LEU A 162 -8.90 1.52 3.04
CA LEU A 162 -9.81 2.65 2.81
C LEU A 162 -11.24 2.16 2.56
N ALA A 163 -11.42 1.21 1.63
CA ALA A 163 -12.73 0.62 1.33
C ALA A 163 -13.36 -0.01 2.58
N ALA A 164 -12.58 -0.78 3.35
CA ALA A 164 -13.04 -1.38 4.60
C ALA A 164 -13.42 -0.30 5.64
N GLY A 165 -12.61 0.75 5.78
CA GLY A 165 -12.91 1.86 6.69
C GLY A 165 -14.24 2.54 6.37
N LEU A 166 -14.49 2.84 5.09
CA LEU A 166 -15.75 3.39 4.62
C LEU A 166 -16.92 2.41 4.80
N ALA A 167 -16.69 1.11 4.55
CA ALA A 167 -17.70 0.06 4.72
C ALA A 167 -18.20 -0.04 6.16
N VAL A 168 -17.30 0.08 7.16
CA VAL A 168 -17.68 0.04 8.58
C VAL A 168 -18.22 1.38 9.11
N GLY A 169 -18.36 2.40 8.24
CA GLY A 169 -18.97 3.69 8.56
C GLY A 169 -18.01 4.71 9.17
N LEU A 170 -16.70 4.60 8.94
CA LEU A 170 -15.76 5.66 9.27
C LEU A 170 -15.96 6.85 8.31
N SER A 171 -15.74 8.07 8.82
CA SER A 171 -15.65 9.24 7.96
C SER A 171 -14.46 9.13 6.99
N LYS A 172 -14.51 9.87 5.88
CA LYS A 172 -13.41 9.94 4.91
C LYS A 172 -12.07 10.20 5.60
N GLN A 173 -12.04 11.17 6.52
CA GLN A 173 -10.85 11.51 7.27
C GLN A 173 -10.40 10.37 8.19
N ALA A 174 -11.33 9.72 8.91
CA ALA A 174 -11.00 8.60 9.79
C ALA A 174 -10.49 7.40 9.00
N ALA A 175 -11.13 7.06 7.87
CA ALA A 175 -10.69 5.98 7.00
C ALA A 175 -9.28 6.24 6.45
N PHE A 176 -9.00 7.47 6.01
CA PHE A 176 -7.68 7.89 5.55
C PHE A 176 -6.63 7.76 6.67
N GLU A 177 -6.85 8.38 7.82
CA GLU A 177 -5.90 8.33 8.94
C GLU A 177 -5.64 6.88 9.37
N TRP A 178 -6.68 6.07 9.57
CA TRP A 178 -6.53 4.67 9.98
C TRP A 178 -5.83 3.80 8.96
N SER A 179 -6.13 3.96 7.68
CA SER A 179 -5.46 3.23 6.60
C SER A 179 -3.93 3.40 6.66
N PHE A 180 -3.46 4.63 6.86
CA PHE A 180 -2.02 4.92 6.88
C PHE A 180 -1.37 4.69 8.25
N LEU A 181 -2.09 4.87 9.35
CA LEU A 181 -1.58 4.47 10.66
C LEU A 181 -1.39 2.94 10.77
N LEU A 182 -2.32 2.14 10.22
CA LEU A 182 -2.17 0.67 10.12
C LEU A 182 -1.03 0.25 9.18
N ALA A 183 -0.71 1.07 8.19
CA ALA A 183 0.42 0.82 7.31
C ALA A 183 1.77 0.83 8.03
N ILE A 184 1.92 1.67 9.07
CA ILE A 184 3.19 1.81 9.79
C ILE A 184 3.68 0.48 10.35
N PRO A 185 2.95 -0.19 11.27
CA PRO A 185 3.41 -1.46 11.81
C PRO A 185 3.51 -2.56 10.73
N ALA A 186 2.66 -2.54 9.70
CA ALA A 186 2.72 -3.51 8.60
C ALA A 186 4.00 -3.35 7.77
N ILE A 187 4.35 -2.13 7.35
CA ILE A 187 5.57 -1.87 6.57
C ILE A 187 6.82 -2.11 7.44
N VAL A 188 6.80 -1.69 8.71
CA VAL A 188 7.91 -1.95 9.64
C VAL A 188 8.15 -3.46 9.76
N ALA A 189 7.12 -4.24 10.04
CA ALA A 189 7.24 -5.69 10.18
C ALA A 189 7.74 -6.36 8.89
N ALA A 190 7.18 -5.99 7.73
CA ALA A 190 7.62 -6.48 6.44
C ALA A 190 9.07 -6.11 6.12
N SER A 191 9.46 -4.84 6.38
CA SER A 191 10.85 -4.38 6.14
C SER A 191 11.85 -5.07 7.06
N LEU A 192 11.50 -5.31 8.33
CA LEU A 192 12.37 -6.03 9.26
C LEU A 192 12.52 -7.51 8.85
N TYR A 193 11.42 -8.15 8.46
CA TYR A 193 11.43 -9.53 8.02
C TYR A 193 12.24 -9.71 6.74
N GLN A 194 11.97 -8.93 5.71
CA GLN A 194 12.71 -8.96 4.44
C GLN A 194 14.17 -8.53 4.61
N GLY A 195 14.43 -7.53 5.48
CA GLY A 195 15.80 -7.15 5.84
C GLY A 195 16.59 -8.28 6.51
N TRP A 196 15.92 -9.08 7.33
CA TRP A 196 16.51 -10.30 7.90
C TRP A 196 16.83 -11.35 6.82
N GLN A 197 15.94 -11.55 5.86
CA GLN A 197 16.17 -12.46 4.73
C GLN A 197 17.39 -12.02 3.89
N VAL A 198 17.46 -10.73 3.55
CA VAL A 198 18.60 -10.15 2.83
C VAL A 198 19.92 -10.38 3.60
N TYR A 199 19.91 -10.14 4.91
CA TYR A 199 21.08 -10.39 5.75
C TYR A 199 21.49 -11.88 5.78
N SER A 200 20.50 -12.80 5.77
CA SER A 200 20.74 -14.26 5.82
C SER A 200 21.14 -14.85 4.47
N SER A 201 20.73 -14.26 3.35
CA SER A 201 20.92 -14.81 1.99
C SER A 201 22.21 -14.38 1.31
N SER A 202 23.06 -13.57 1.92
CA SER A 202 24.24 -12.97 1.29
C SER A 202 23.95 -12.25 -0.03
N GLU A 203 22.76 -11.68 -0.16
CA GLU A 203 22.42 -10.85 -1.32
C GLU A 203 23.36 -9.67 -1.48
N VAL A 204 23.70 -9.37 -2.73
CA VAL A 204 24.56 -8.23 -3.06
C VAL A 204 23.75 -6.94 -2.85
N PHE A 205 24.28 -6.05 -2.03
CA PHE A 205 23.64 -4.77 -1.78
C PHE A 205 23.54 -3.95 -3.09
N PRO A 206 22.41 -3.30 -3.37
CA PRO A 206 22.26 -2.54 -4.61
C PRO A 206 23.25 -1.38 -4.70
N PRO A 207 23.64 -0.95 -5.92
CA PRO A 207 24.53 0.17 -6.10
C PRO A 207 24.03 1.42 -5.38
N PRO A 208 24.92 2.19 -4.69
CA PRO A 208 24.51 3.26 -3.79
C PRO A 208 23.77 4.41 -4.49
N PHE A 209 24.21 4.83 -5.68
CA PHE A 209 23.56 5.94 -6.38
C PHE A 209 22.14 5.62 -6.85
N PRO A 210 21.86 4.52 -7.56
CA PRO A 210 20.49 4.11 -7.88
C PRO A 210 19.59 4.01 -6.63
N LEU A 211 20.12 3.47 -5.52
CA LEU A 211 19.39 3.32 -4.28
C LEU A 211 19.02 4.69 -3.66
N ILE A 212 19.98 5.59 -3.52
CA ILE A 212 19.76 6.93 -2.94
C ILE A 212 18.75 7.71 -3.77
N PHE A 213 18.89 7.76 -5.10
CA PHE A 213 17.94 8.47 -5.96
C PHE A 213 16.56 7.82 -5.96
N GLY A 214 16.50 6.48 -5.91
CA GLY A 214 15.24 5.74 -5.75
C GLY A 214 14.53 6.09 -4.44
N MET A 215 15.24 6.08 -3.31
CA MET A 215 14.69 6.44 -2.01
C MET A 215 14.22 7.89 -1.93
N ILE A 216 15.00 8.84 -2.47
CA ILE A 216 14.58 10.24 -2.55
C ILE A 216 13.32 10.39 -3.40
N GLY A 217 13.27 9.74 -4.57
CA GLY A 217 12.09 9.70 -5.42
C GLY A 217 10.86 9.14 -4.70
N ALA A 218 11.00 7.98 -4.03
CA ALA A 218 9.93 7.35 -3.27
C ALA A 218 9.41 8.23 -2.11
N PHE A 219 10.31 8.87 -1.38
CA PHE A 219 9.94 9.78 -0.29
C PHE A 219 9.20 11.03 -0.79
N VAL A 220 9.78 11.75 -1.76
CA VAL A 220 9.22 13.03 -2.26
C VAL A 220 7.89 12.77 -2.96
N VAL A 221 7.87 11.81 -3.88
CA VAL A 221 6.65 11.46 -4.62
C VAL A 221 5.61 10.87 -3.68
N GLY A 222 6.02 10.09 -2.67
CA GLY A 222 5.13 9.58 -1.63
C GLY A 222 4.42 10.70 -0.85
N LEU A 223 5.14 11.75 -0.46
CA LEU A 223 4.51 12.92 0.18
C LEU A 223 3.48 13.62 -0.72
N LEU A 224 3.78 13.74 -2.01
CA LEU A 224 2.87 14.32 -3.00
C LEU A 224 1.63 13.44 -3.18
N SER A 225 1.81 12.13 -3.22
CA SER A 225 0.73 11.14 -3.37
C SER A 225 -0.22 11.11 -2.17
N LEU A 226 0.29 11.23 -0.94
CA LEU A 226 -0.55 11.38 0.25
C LEU A 226 -1.41 12.65 0.20
N LYS A 227 -0.82 13.78 -0.25
CA LYS A 227 -1.57 15.03 -0.44
C LYS A 227 -2.62 14.90 -1.54
N LEU A 228 -2.25 14.26 -2.64
CA LEU A 228 -3.15 14.03 -3.77
C LEU A 228 -4.33 13.14 -3.37
N LEU A 229 -4.06 12.01 -2.72
CA LEU A 229 -5.10 11.10 -2.25
C LEU A 229 -6.07 11.80 -1.29
N LYS A 230 -5.55 12.60 -0.35
CA LYS A 230 -6.39 13.39 0.56
C LYS A 230 -7.34 14.33 -0.20
N ARG A 231 -6.87 14.98 -1.27
CA ARG A 231 -7.71 15.85 -2.12
C ARG A 231 -8.76 15.04 -2.90
N ILE A 232 -8.39 13.91 -3.46
CA ILE A 232 -9.30 13.03 -4.21
C ILE A 232 -10.40 12.48 -3.30
N MET A 233 -10.06 12.10 -2.06
CA MET A 233 -11.05 11.70 -1.06
C MET A 233 -12.06 12.81 -0.73
N GLN A 234 -11.61 14.07 -0.71
CA GLN A 234 -12.50 15.20 -0.47
C GLN A 234 -13.47 15.47 -1.64
N LYS A 235 -13.04 15.13 -2.87
CA LYS A 235 -13.81 15.34 -4.10
C LYS A 235 -14.64 14.13 -4.51
N ASP A 236 -14.50 12.99 -3.83
CA ASP A 236 -15.17 11.73 -4.16
C ASP A 236 -14.86 11.23 -5.58
N GLU A 237 -13.59 11.29 -5.99
CA GLU A 237 -13.15 10.96 -7.35
C GLU A 237 -12.38 9.63 -7.43
N PHE A 238 -12.80 8.59 -6.69
CA PHE A 238 -12.13 7.28 -6.71
C PHE A 238 -12.31 6.50 -8.02
N TRP A 239 -13.32 6.82 -8.81
CA TRP A 239 -13.56 6.18 -10.10
C TRP A 239 -12.34 6.27 -11.04
N ILE A 240 -11.54 7.35 -10.93
CA ILE A 240 -10.32 7.56 -11.72
C ILE A 240 -9.33 6.40 -11.49
N PHE A 241 -9.13 6.00 -10.24
CA PHE A 241 -8.26 4.87 -9.90
C PHE A 241 -8.88 3.54 -10.34
N GLY A 242 -10.21 3.39 -10.25
CA GLY A 242 -10.92 2.22 -10.77
C GLY A 242 -10.69 2.03 -12.26
N LEU A 243 -10.88 3.09 -13.04
CA LEU A 243 -10.64 3.07 -14.49
C LEU A 243 -9.16 2.81 -14.81
N TYR A 244 -8.24 3.46 -14.10
CA TYR A 244 -6.80 3.24 -14.26
C TYR A 244 -6.43 1.76 -14.05
N CYS A 245 -6.90 1.14 -12.95
CA CYS A 245 -6.61 -0.27 -12.66
C CYS A 245 -7.23 -1.21 -13.71
N LEU A 246 -8.42 -0.92 -14.25
CA LEU A 246 -9.02 -1.69 -15.33
C LEU A 246 -8.19 -1.60 -16.61
N LEU A 247 -7.77 -0.40 -17.01
CA LEU A 247 -6.94 -0.19 -18.19
C LEU A 247 -5.59 -0.91 -18.06
N LEU A 248 -4.95 -0.78 -16.88
CA LEU A 248 -3.68 -1.46 -16.64
C LEU A 248 -3.86 -2.99 -16.64
N ALA A 249 -4.93 -3.53 -16.05
CA ALA A 249 -5.24 -4.95 -16.12
C ALA A 249 -5.43 -5.45 -17.56
N GLY A 250 -6.09 -4.65 -18.42
CA GLY A 250 -6.22 -4.91 -19.84
C GLY A 250 -4.87 -4.94 -20.59
N ILE A 251 -3.98 -3.99 -20.27
CA ILE A 251 -2.61 -3.96 -20.83
C ILE A 251 -1.83 -5.20 -20.39
N VAL A 252 -1.89 -5.56 -19.09
CA VAL A 252 -1.21 -6.76 -18.56
C VAL A 252 -1.72 -8.03 -19.23
N TYR A 253 -3.03 -8.15 -19.43
CA TYR A 253 -3.61 -9.26 -20.20
C TYR A 253 -3.05 -9.35 -21.61
N TRP A 254 -3.07 -8.23 -22.32
CA TRP A 254 -2.61 -8.17 -23.71
C TRP A 254 -1.14 -8.52 -23.89
N VAL A 255 -0.27 -8.05 -22.98
CA VAL A 255 1.20 -8.17 -23.10
C VAL A 255 1.73 -9.44 -22.43
N GLY A 256 1.14 -9.84 -21.30
CA GLY A 256 1.75 -10.83 -20.41
C GLY A 256 1.01 -12.15 -20.26
N VAL A 257 -0.27 -12.23 -20.64
CA VAL A 257 -1.09 -13.44 -20.46
C VAL A 257 -1.41 -14.09 -21.80
N ARG A 258 -1.25 -13.36 -22.88
CA ARG A 258 -1.46 -13.84 -24.25
C ARG A 258 -0.19 -14.47 -24.80
#